data_ff63697474707e68eed504aa47dd14d5
#
_entry.id   ff63697474707e68eed504aa47dd14d5
#
_cell.length_a   1.000
_cell.length_b   1.000
_cell.length_c   1.000
_cell.angle_alpha   90.00
_cell.angle_beta   90.00
_cell.angle_gamma   90.00
#
_symmetry.space_group_name_H-M   'P 1'
#
loop_
_entity.id
_entity.type
_entity.pdbx_description
1 polymer ?
#
loop_
_entity_poly.entity_id
_entity_poly.type
_entity_poly.pdbx_seq_one_letter_code
_entity_poly.pdbx_strand_id
1 'polypeptide(L)'
;MLLLAVAPVYACDTIRVLCIGNSFSWDAVEQELYPLAKAQGKELVIGNLYYGGCSLQQHYEFYRDGKKNYSFRIIRNGERTVTEHRSLMDALRYAKWNYISFQQASHDSGKRNSYEPYLSQLTAIVRKEQPQARFCWLQTWSYAQDAKHPGFPYYGSSQQTMDDSIAVCTGMVMQRYPKMLLVPCGSAITYARQTMGDVLCRDGYHLNYNYGRYVASCVWCELLTGKSVVGNTYDNGKMTETQRLQAQKAAHQAVKSPFLKKNQKK
;
A
#
# COMPACT_ATOMS: atom_id res chain seq x y z
N MET A 1 36.85 -15.56 37.61
CA MET A 1 36.85 -14.71 36.40
C MET A 1 35.66 -15.14 35.53
N LEU A 2 34.53 -14.42 35.60
CA LEU A 2 33.33 -14.75 34.83
C LEU A 2 33.46 -14.08 33.44
N LEU A 3 33.64 -14.87 32.40
CA LEU A 3 33.56 -14.38 31.02
C LEU A 3 32.08 -14.15 30.68
N LEU A 4 31.66 -12.89 30.67
CA LEU A 4 30.40 -12.48 30.07
C LEU A 4 30.48 -12.62 28.55
N ALA A 5 29.85 -13.66 28.00
CA ALA A 5 29.68 -13.81 26.56
C ALA A 5 28.71 -12.70 26.06
N VAL A 6 29.27 -11.69 25.42
CA VAL A 6 28.48 -10.70 24.67
C VAL A 6 27.94 -11.41 23.44
N ALA A 7 26.65 -11.72 23.45
CA ALA A 7 25.96 -12.22 22.25
C ALA A 7 26.08 -11.17 21.14
N PRO A 8 26.39 -11.57 19.88
CA PRO A 8 26.46 -10.64 18.78
C PRO A 8 25.06 -10.02 18.56
N VAL A 9 24.98 -8.71 18.68
CA VAL A 9 23.81 -7.93 18.25
C VAL A 9 23.77 -8.05 16.73
N TYR A 10 23.00 -8.98 16.22
CA TYR A 10 22.72 -9.02 14.79
C TYR A 10 22.01 -7.70 14.44
N ALA A 11 22.68 -6.86 13.67
CA ALA A 11 22.07 -5.68 13.09
C ALA A 11 20.83 -6.15 12.31
N CYS A 12 19.64 -5.82 12.81
CA CYS A 12 18.41 -6.14 12.13
C CYS A 12 18.41 -5.38 10.79
N ASP A 13 18.49 -6.12 9.68
CA ASP A 13 18.50 -5.50 8.35
C ASP A 13 17.26 -4.63 8.18
N THR A 14 17.47 -3.33 8.15
CA THR A 14 16.38 -2.35 7.99
C THR A 14 15.79 -2.46 6.59
N ILE A 15 14.52 -2.79 6.50
CA ILE A 15 13.77 -2.82 5.24
C ILE A 15 13.31 -1.40 4.89
N ARG A 16 13.65 -0.94 3.69
CA ARG A 16 13.30 0.39 3.18
C ARG A 16 12.26 0.27 2.08
N VAL A 17 11.08 0.86 2.30
CA VAL A 17 9.98 0.87 1.33
C VAL A 17 9.62 2.30 0.96
N LEU A 18 9.48 2.58 -0.34
CA LEU A 18 8.98 3.85 -0.86
C LEU A 18 7.63 3.60 -1.54
N CYS A 19 6.62 4.35 -1.13
CA CYS A 19 5.34 4.41 -1.82
C CYS A 19 5.28 5.66 -2.70
N ILE A 20 5.09 5.48 -4.01
CA ILE A 20 4.76 6.56 -4.95
C ILE A 20 3.24 6.54 -5.07
N GLY A 21 2.56 7.46 -4.35
CA GLY A 21 1.12 7.30 -4.17
C GLY A 21 0.38 8.56 -3.73
N ASN A 22 -0.75 8.33 -3.12
CA ASN A 22 -1.71 9.33 -2.72
C ASN A 22 -2.29 9.02 -1.32
N SER A 23 -3.53 9.43 -1.02
CA SER A 23 -4.17 9.17 0.27
C SER A 23 -4.33 7.67 0.57
N PHE A 24 -4.38 6.81 -0.44
CA PHE A 24 -4.48 5.36 -0.23
C PHE A 24 -3.16 4.76 0.27
N SER A 25 -2.01 5.17 -0.24
CA SER A 25 -0.73 4.77 0.36
C SER A 25 -0.58 5.34 1.78
N TRP A 26 -1.03 6.59 2.01
CA TRP A 26 -1.04 7.16 3.36
C TRP A 26 -1.81 6.28 4.34
N ASP A 27 -3.05 5.90 3.98
CA ASP A 27 -3.88 5.04 4.83
C ASP A 27 -3.25 3.65 5.05
N ALA A 28 -2.54 3.12 4.05
CA ALA A 28 -2.00 1.76 4.11
C ALA A 28 -0.68 1.63 4.88
N VAL A 29 0.16 2.68 4.97
CA VAL A 29 1.54 2.50 5.47
C VAL A 29 1.96 3.46 6.58
N GLU A 30 1.32 4.65 6.74
CA GLU A 30 1.93 5.69 7.60
C GLU A 30 1.66 5.51 9.10
N GLN A 31 0.62 4.79 9.51
CA GLN A 31 0.22 4.71 10.91
C GLN A 31 0.59 3.38 11.55
N GLU A 32 0.14 2.27 10.97
CA GLU A 32 0.14 0.97 11.65
C GLU A 32 1.29 0.07 11.18
N LEU A 33 1.88 0.31 9.99
CA LEU A 33 2.85 -0.60 9.40
C LEU A 33 4.14 -0.72 10.21
N TYR A 34 4.69 0.42 10.69
CA TYR A 34 5.92 0.40 11.48
C TYR A 34 5.77 -0.41 12.79
N PRO A 35 4.77 -0.14 13.65
CA PRO A 35 4.63 -0.90 14.89
C PRO A 35 4.27 -2.37 14.65
N LEU A 36 3.50 -2.72 13.61
CA LEU A 36 3.26 -4.10 13.21
C LEU A 36 4.55 -4.85 12.87
N ALA A 37 5.41 -4.26 12.06
CA ALA A 37 6.69 -4.85 11.69
C ALA A 37 7.64 -4.94 12.89
N LYS A 38 7.65 -3.92 13.75
CA LYS A 38 8.44 -3.89 14.99
C LYS A 38 8.06 -5.03 15.92
N ALA A 39 6.76 -5.31 16.08
CA ALA A 39 6.26 -6.45 16.85
C ALA A 39 6.72 -7.82 16.30
N GLN A 40 7.11 -7.87 15.02
CA GLN A 40 7.72 -9.06 14.40
C GLN A 40 9.26 -9.02 14.38
N GLY A 41 9.87 -8.06 15.08
CA GLY A 41 11.33 -7.92 15.18
C GLY A 41 11.98 -7.35 13.92
N LYS A 42 11.25 -6.57 13.11
CA LYS A 42 11.80 -5.92 11.90
C LYS A 42 11.80 -4.40 12.04
N GLU A 43 12.91 -3.80 11.59
CA GLU A 43 13.02 -2.35 11.46
C GLU A 43 12.64 -1.92 10.05
N LEU A 44 11.83 -0.86 9.96
CA LEU A 44 11.42 -0.27 8.69
C LEU A 44 11.84 1.19 8.58
N VAL A 45 12.18 1.59 7.36
CA VAL A 45 12.11 2.98 6.91
C VAL A 45 11.04 3.05 5.84
N ILE A 46 9.98 3.79 6.11
CA ILE A 46 8.83 3.92 5.21
C ILE A 46 8.85 5.33 4.63
N GLY A 47 9.03 5.43 3.31
CA GLY A 47 8.86 6.66 2.55
C GLY A 47 7.50 6.67 1.87
N ASN A 48 6.80 7.79 1.94
CA ASN A 48 5.58 8.01 1.19
C ASN A 48 5.69 9.32 0.41
N LEU A 49 5.83 9.22 -0.91
CA LEU A 49 5.82 10.36 -1.82
C LEU A 49 4.37 10.67 -2.16
N TYR A 50 3.79 11.57 -1.40
CA TYR A 50 2.37 11.83 -1.33
C TYR A 50 1.94 13.06 -2.12
N TYR A 51 0.90 12.88 -2.93
CA TYR A 51 0.07 13.96 -3.44
C TYR A 51 -1.38 13.49 -3.48
N GLY A 52 -2.32 14.29 -2.94
CA GLY A 52 -3.73 13.89 -2.80
C GLY A 52 -4.37 13.55 -4.16
N GLY A 53 -4.99 12.37 -4.26
CA GLY A 53 -5.67 11.93 -5.49
C GLY A 53 -4.77 11.67 -6.70
N CYS A 54 -3.45 11.70 -6.55
CA CYS A 54 -2.50 11.58 -7.67
C CYS A 54 -2.68 10.27 -8.45
N SER A 55 -2.91 10.40 -9.75
CA SER A 55 -2.96 9.27 -10.68
C SER A 55 -1.58 8.93 -11.24
N LEU A 56 -1.46 7.76 -11.89
CA LEU A 56 -0.23 7.39 -12.62
C LEU A 56 0.15 8.44 -13.66
N GLN A 57 -0.84 8.96 -14.40
CA GLN A 57 -0.63 10.04 -15.35
C GLN A 57 -0.04 11.27 -14.66
N GLN A 58 -0.62 11.71 -13.57
CA GLN A 58 -0.19 12.91 -12.86
C GLN A 58 1.20 12.74 -12.24
N HIS A 59 1.54 11.55 -11.70
CA HIS A 59 2.90 11.24 -11.27
C HIS A 59 3.92 11.37 -12.40
N TYR A 60 3.58 10.87 -13.59
CA TYR A 60 4.44 10.98 -14.76
C TYR A 60 4.58 12.44 -15.22
N GLU A 61 3.49 13.19 -15.30
CA GLU A 61 3.49 14.60 -15.69
C GLU A 61 4.31 15.45 -14.72
N PHE A 62 4.20 15.23 -13.42
CA PHE A 62 5.03 15.92 -12.41
C PHE A 62 6.52 15.65 -12.62
N TYR A 63 6.89 14.40 -12.95
CA TYR A 63 8.27 14.09 -13.29
C TYR A 63 8.73 14.79 -14.57
N ARG A 64 7.97 14.66 -15.66
CA ARG A 64 8.27 15.25 -16.97
C ARG A 64 8.48 16.77 -16.88
N ASP A 65 7.65 17.45 -16.09
CA ASP A 65 7.61 18.89 -15.97
C ASP A 65 8.50 19.42 -14.81
N GLY A 66 9.29 18.56 -14.17
CA GLY A 66 10.19 18.92 -13.06
C GLY A 66 9.48 19.47 -11.83
N LYS A 67 8.21 19.11 -11.62
CA LYS A 67 7.39 19.63 -10.52
C LYS A 67 7.83 19.10 -9.16
N LYS A 68 7.79 19.96 -8.14
CA LYS A 68 8.04 19.65 -6.73
C LYS A 68 6.76 19.76 -5.92
N ASN A 69 5.73 19.03 -6.33
CA ASN A 69 4.38 19.14 -5.77
C ASN A 69 4.12 18.18 -4.61
N TYR A 70 5.07 17.30 -4.31
CA TYR A 70 4.85 16.26 -3.32
C TYR A 70 5.17 16.72 -1.90
N SER A 71 4.40 16.20 -0.95
CA SER A 71 4.75 16.04 0.44
C SER A 71 5.50 14.72 0.59
N PHE A 72 6.78 14.76 0.90
CA PHE A 72 7.57 13.55 1.14
C PHE A 72 7.61 13.24 2.63
N ARG A 73 7.08 12.11 3.01
CA ARG A 73 6.86 11.69 4.39
C ARG A 73 7.71 10.48 4.69
N ILE A 74 8.46 10.54 5.78
CA ILE A 74 9.35 9.45 6.21
C ILE A 74 8.94 9.02 7.62
N ILE A 75 8.73 7.71 7.78
CA ILE A 75 8.62 7.09 9.10
C ILE A 75 9.93 6.31 9.34
N ARG A 76 10.63 6.68 10.41
CA ARG A 76 11.85 6.03 10.86
C ARG A 76 11.84 5.98 12.39
N ASN A 77 12.17 4.83 12.96
CA ASN A 77 12.14 4.61 14.42
C ASN A 77 10.77 4.93 15.05
N GLY A 78 9.69 4.79 14.30
CA GLY A 78 8.32 5.13 14.72
C GLY A 78 7.98 6.62 14.61
N GLU A 79 8.93 7.48 14.29
CA GLU A 79 8.71 8.91 14.13
C GLU A 79 8.44 9.27 12.69
N ARG A 80 7.46 10.17 12.48
CA ARG A 80 7.08 10.68 11.16
C ARG A 80 7.62 12.08 10.95
N THR A 81 8.37 12.26 9.88
CA THR A 81 8.81 13.58 9.39
C THR A 81 8.15 13.88 8.04
N VAL A 82 7.90 15.14 7.75
CA VAL A 82 7.29 15.60 6.52
C VAL A 82 8.14 16.72 5.91
N THR A 83 8.42 16.61 4.63
CA THR A 83 9.10 17.66 3.87
C THR A 83 8.29 17.98 2.62
N GLU A 84 7.83 19.21 2.53
CA GLU A 84 7.03 19.68 1.40
C GLU A 84 7.90 20.04 0.18
N HIS A 85 7.26 20.26 -0.96
CA HIS A 85 7.89 20.71 -2.20
C HIS A 85 9.00 19.77 -2.67
N ARG A 86 8.71 18.47 -2.70
CA ARG A 86 9.63 17.44 -3.20
C ARG A 86 9.20 16.94 -4.58
N SER A 87 10.20 16.50 -5.33
CA SER A 87 10.03 15.82 -6.62
C SER A 87 10.11 14.30 -6.46
N LEU A 88 9.74 13.56 -7.50
CA LEU A 88 9.96 12.11 -7.57
C LEU A 88 11.46 11.78 -7.40
N MET A 89 12.35 12.56 -8.01
CA MET A 89 13.79 12.32 -7.94
C MET A 89 14.34 12.53 -6.52
N ASP A 90 13.83 13.51 -5.78
CA ASP A 90 14.22 13.73 -4.37
C ASP A 90 13.92 12.50 -3.52
N ALA A 91 12.75 11.88 -3.70
CA ALA A 91 12.36 10.67 -2.96
C ALA A 91 13.17 9.44 -3.40
N LEU A 92 13.42 9.27 -4.70
CA LEU A 92 14.20 8.16 -5.21
C LEU A 92 15.65 8.21 -4.69
N ARG A 93 16.27 9.39 -4.63
CA ARG A 93 17.65 9.58 -4.20
C ARG A 93 17.84 9.65 -2.68
N TYR A 94 16.76 9.70 -1.93
CA TYR A 94 16.81 9.79 -0.47
C TYR A 94 17.47 8.56 0.19
N ALA A 95 17.24 7.37 -0.35
CA ALA A 95 17.78 6.12 0.16
C ALA A 95 17.93 5.07 -0.95
N LYS A 96 18.71 4.01 -0.68
CA LYS A 96 18.63 2.77 -1.44
C LYS A 96 17.40 1.99 -0.96
N TRP A 97 16.35 1.99 -1.78
CA TRP A 97 15.08 1.37 -1.46
C TRP A 97 15.11 -0.14 -1.76
N ASN A 98 14.62 -0.96 -0.81
CA ASN A 98 14.41 -2.39 -1.06
C ASN A 98 13.15 -2.64 -1.89
N TYR A 99 12.08 -1.87 -1.60
CA TYR A 99 10.79 -1.96 -2.27
C TYR A 99 10.32 -0.58 -2.71
N ILE A 100 9.74 -0.50 -3.90
CA ILE A 100 9.09 0.72 -4.40
C ILE A 100 7.72 0.34 -4.94
N SER A 101 6.65 0.93 -4.39
CA SER A 101 5.31 0.65 -4.81
C SER A 101 4.72 1.75 -5.69
N PHE A 102 3.89 1.29 -6.62
CA PHE A 102 3.03 2.10 -7.46
C PHE A 102 1.58 1.75 -7.18
N GLN A 103 0.69 2.67 -7.44
CA GLN A 103 -0.76 2.50 -7.36
C GLN A 103 -1.46 3.43 -8.34
N GLN A 104 -2.73 3.18 -8.62
CA GLN A 104 -3.56 4.13 -9.34
C GLN A 104 -4.34 5.01 -8.36
N ALA A 105 -4.82 6.18 -8.81
CA ALA A 105 -5.80 6.95 -8.06
C ALA A 105 -7.08 6.14 -7.87
N SER A 106 -7.71 6.25 -6.71
CA SER A 106 -8.83 5.37 -6.34
C SER A 106 -9.98 5.38 -7.35
N HIS A 107 -10.35 6.56 -7.85
CA HIS A 107 -11.41 6.71 -8.85
C HIS A 107 -11.05 6.18 -10.24
N ASP A 108 -9.77 5.96 -10.52
CA ASP A 108 -9.27 5.41 -11.78
C ASP A 108 -8.82 3.94 -11.67
N SER A 109 -8.84 3.37 -10.46
CA SER A 109 -8.27 2.04 -10.21
C SER A 109 -8.97 0.90 -10.96
N GLY A 110 -10.22 1.08 -11.36
CA GLY A 110 -10.95 0.15 -12.23
C GLY A 110 -11.00 0.56 -13.70
N LYS A 111 -10.30 1.62 -14.11
CA LYS A 111 -10.31 2.13 -15.49
C LYS A 111 -9.08 1.66 -16.25
N ARG A 112 -9.24 0.64 -17.09
CA ARG A 112 -8.12 -0.02 -17.82
C ARG A 112 -7.22 0.96 -18.56
N ASN A 113 -7.81 1.93 -19.27
CA ASN A 113 -7.09 2.87 -20.12
C ASN A 113 -6.31 3.95 -19.35
N SER A 114 -6.43 4.00 -18.00
CA SER A 114 -5.72 4.97 -17.18
C SER A 114 -4.32 4.50 -16.74
N TYR A 115 -3.92 3.28 -17.08
CA TYR A 115 -2.67 2.68 -16.62
C TYR A 115 -1.49 2.94 -17.55
N GLU A 116 -1.68 2.63 -18.85
CA GLU A 116 -0.63 2.81 -19.85
C GLU A 116 -0.89 4.06 -20.70
N PRO A 117 0.18 4.75 -21.10
CA PRO A 117 1.61 4.40 -21.00
C PRO A 117 2.28 4.80 -19.66
N TYR A 118 1.54 5.37 -18.72
CA TYR A 118 2.11 6.03 -17.55
C TYR A 118 2.83 5.07 -16.60
N LEU A 119 2.28 3.87 -16.35
CA LEU A 119 2.92 2.89 -15.49
C LEU A 119 4.24 2.39 -16.08
N SER A 120 4.28 2.12 -17.39
CA SER A 120 5.53 1.71 -18.06
C SER A 120 6.59 2.81 -18.03
N GLN A 121 6.20 4.06 -18.24
CA GLN A 121 7.10 5.20 -18.15
C GLN A 121 7.63 5.41 -16.73
N LEU A 122 6.78 5.39 -15.73
CA LEU A 122 7.19 5.54 -14.33
C LEU A 122 8.11 4.40 -13.88
N THR A 123 7.78 3.15 -14.23
CA THR A 123 8.64 2.00 -13.87
C THR A 123 10.00 2.07 -14.54
N ALA A 124 10.10 2.56 -15.78
CA ALA A 124 11.37 2.77 -16.47
C ALA A 124 12.23 3.85 -15.77
N ILE A 125 11.62 4.99 -15.42
CA ILE A 125 12.29 6.07 -14.69
C ILE A 125 12.82 5.56 -13.35
N VAL A 126 11.96 4.92 -12.57
CA VAL A 126 12.31 4.41 -11.23
C VAL A 126 13.36 3.32 -11.33
N ARG A 127 13.31 2.44 -12.31
CA ARG A 127 14.31 1.38 -12.52
C ARG A 127 15.70 1.94 -12.79
N LYS A 128 15.80 3.06 -13.53
CA LYS A 128 17.07 3.72 -13.83
C LYS A 128 17.74 4.25 -12.53
N GLU A 129 16.96 4.83 -11.62
CA GLU A 129 17.48 5.40 -10.37
C GLU A 129 17.66 4.36 -9.26
N GLN A 130 16.84 3.31 -9.27
CA GLN A 130 16.80 2.26 -8.23
C GLN A 130 16.83 0.86 -8.88
N PRO A 131 17.96 0.47 -9.49
CA PRO A 131 18.07 -0.77 -10.28
C PRO A 131 17.83 -2.04 -9.46
N GLN A 132 18.10 -2.01 -8.16
CA GLN A 132 17.98 -3.17 -7.27
C GLN A 132 16.64 -3.25 -6.54
N ALA A 133 15.81 -2.20 -6.58
CA ALA A 133 14.54 -2.19 -5.87
C ALA A 133 13.56 -3.22 -6.46
N ARG A 134 12.89 -3.96 -5.59
CA ARG A 134 11.74 -4.78 -5.98
C ARG A 134 10.51 -3.88 -6.11
N PHE A 135 9.88 -3.92 -7.28
CA PHE A 135 8.66 -3.15 -7.50
C PHE A 135 7.45 -3.86 -6.92
N CYS A 136 6.52 -3.07 -6.39
CA CYS A 136 5.27 -3.52 -5.83
C CYS A 136 4.10 -2.81 -6.53
N TRP A 137 2.99 -3.51 -6.62
CA TRP A 137 1.72 -2.95 -7.04
C TRP A 137 0.76 -2.96 -5.85
N LEU A 138 0.38 -1.78 -5.36
CA LEU A 138 -0.66 -1.64 -4.36
C LEU A 138 -2.03 -1.73 -5.03
N GLN A 139 -2.73 -2.84 -4.82
CA GLN A 139 -4.14 -2.97 -5.16
C GLN A 139 -4.94 -2.09 -4.20
N THR A 140 -5.56 -1.05 -4.73
CA THR A 140 -6.46 -0.18 -3.97
C THR A 140 -7.78 -0.90 -3.66
N TRP A 141 -8.59 -0.34 -2.79
CA TRP A 141 -9.89 -0.89 -2.40
C TRP A 141 -11.04 -0.10 -3.01
N SER A 142 -12.20 -0.76 -3.13
CA SER A 142 -13.44 -0.12 -3.54
C SER A 142 -13.98 0.82 -2.45
N TYR A 143 -14.78 1.75 -2.87
CA TYR A 143 -15.51 2.63 -1.96
C TYR A 143 -16.56 1.86 -1.14
N ALA A 144 -16.98 2.41 0.00
CA ALA A 144 -18.14 1.94 0.72
C ALA A 144 -19.41 2.08 -0.15
N GLN A 145 -20.42 1.24 0.09
CA GLN A 145 -21.60 1.21 -0.77
C GLN A 145 -22.37 2.55 -0.77
N ASP A 146 -22.29 3.32 0.29
CA ASP A 146 -22.94 4.63 0.46
C ASP A 146 -22.04 5.84 0.13
N ALA A 147 -20.83 5.59 -0.41
CA ALA A 147 -19.85 6.62 -0.72
C ALA A 147 -20.39 7.71 -1.66
N LYS A 148 -20.04 8.96 -1.37
CA LYS A 148 -20.43 10.14 -2.16
C LYS A 148 -19.29 10.70 -3.02
N HIS A 149 -18.23 9.90 -3.26
CA HIS A 149 -17.12 10.32 -4.08
C HIS A 149 -17.56 10.52 -5.55
N PRO A 150 -17.19 11.63 -6.22
CA PRO A 150 -17.65 11.94 -7.59
C PRO A 150 -17.20 10.93 -8.65
N GLY A 151 -16.17 10.12 -8.37
CA GLY A 151 -15.75 9.03 -9.25
C GLY A 151 -16.55 7.73 -9.11
N PHE A 152 -17.41 7.61 -8.09
CA PHE A 152 -18.14 6.36 -7.83
C PHE A 152 -19.23 6.06 -8.88
N PRO A 153 -19.96 7.05 -9.44
CA PRO A 153 -20.93 6.80 -10.51
C PRO A 153 -20.36 6.11 -11.75
N TYR A 154 -19.04 6.25 -12.04
CA TYR A 154 -18.39 5.47 -13.11
C TYR A 154 -18.57 3.96 -12.95
N TYR A 155 -18.66 3.48 -11.71
CA TYR A 155 -18.88 2.08 -11.34
C TYR A 155 -20.37 1.77 -11.07
N GLY A 156 -21.30 2.60 -11.57
CA GLY A 156 -22.72 2.47 -11.28
C GLY A 156 -23.08 2.68 -9.81
N SER A 157 -22.24 3.39 -9.04
CA SER A 157 -22.34 3.53 -7.59
C SER A 157 -22.49 2.17 -6.87
N SER A 158 -21.81 1.15 -7.39
CA SER A 158 -21.81 -0.21 -6.87
C SER A 158 -20.42 -0.59 -6.37
N GLN A 159 -20.33 -0.91 -5.08
CA GLN A 159 -19.10 -1.40 -4.45
C GLN A 159 -18.58 -2.65 -5.14
N GLN A 160 -19.47 -3.62 -5.42
CA GLN A 160 -19.10 -4.87 -6.08
C GLN A 160 -18.57 -4.63 -7.50
N THR A 161 -19.21 -3.74 -8.27
CA THR A 161 -18.73 -3.40 -9.62
C THR A 161 -17.35 -2.74 -9.57
N MET A 162 -17.10 -1.89 -8.57
CA MET A 162 -15.80 -1.28 -8.38
C MET A 162 -14.74 -2.30 -7.96
N ASP A 163 -15.04 -3.22 -7.01
CA ASP A 163 -14.15 -4.32 -6.62
C ASP A 163 -13.76 -5.18 -7.83
N ASP A 164 -14.74 -5.58 -8.63
CA ASP A 164 -14.54 -6.39 -9.83
C ASP A 164 -13.65 -5.68 -10.84
N SER A 165 -13.88 -4.39 -11.06
CA SER A 165 -13.09 -3.57 -11.98
C SER A 165 -11.65 -3.41 -11.52
N ILE A 166 -11.43 -3.18 -10.22
CA ILE A 166 -10.09 -3.10 -9.62
C ILE A 166 -9.37 -4.45 -9.72
N ALA A 167 -10.08 -5.56 -9.45
CA ALA A 167 -9.52 -6.90 -9.56
C ALA A 167 -9.06 -7.24 -10.99
N VAL A 168 -9.84 -6.85 -12.00
CA VAL A 168 -9.47 -6.98 -13.42
C VAL A 168 -8.24 -6.15 -13.76
N CYS A 169 -8.22 -4.85 -13.38
CA CYS A 169 -7.09 -3.97 -13.68
C CYS A 169 -5.81 -4.43 -12.95
N THR A 170 -5.94 -4.90 -11.71
CA THR A 170 -4.82 -5.50 -10.97
C THR A 170 -4.29 -6.75 -11.68
N GLY A 171 -5.18 -7.63 -12.16
CA GLY A 171 -4.81 -8.80 -12.96
C GLY A 171 -4.01 -8.43 -14.22
N MET A 172 -4.43 -7.37 -14.93
CA MET A 172 -3.69 -6.83 -16.09
C MET A 172 -2.28 -6.37 -15.71
N VAL A 173 -2.14 -5.63 -14.61
CA VAL A 173 -0.82 -5.18 -14.13
C VAL A 173 0.06 -6.38 -13.80
N MET A 174 -0.45 -7.35 -13.05
CA MET A 174 0.33 -8.53 -12.66
C MET A 174 0.71 -9.41 -13.85
N GLN A 175 -0.13 -9.50 -14.87
CA GLN A 175 0.19 -10.19 -16.11
C GLN A 175 1.30 -9.48 -16.91
N ARG A 176 1.24 -8.13 -17.00
CA ARG A 176 2.22 -7.33 -17.73
C ARG A 176 3.55 -7.22 -16.98
N TYR A 177 3.52 -7.19 -15.66
CA TYR A 177 4.70 -7.03 -14.79
C TYR A 177 4.82 -8.22 -13.81
N PRO A 178 5.13 -9.44 -14.28
CA PRO A 178 5.06 -10.65 -13.48
C PRO A 178 6.10 -10.69 -12.34
N LYS A 179 7.11 -9.81 -12.38
CA LYS A 179 8.11 -9.67 -11.31
C LYS A 179 7.71 -8.67 -10.21
N MET A 180 6.63 -7.91 -10.41
CA MET A 180 6.10 -7.05 -9.35
C MET A 180 5.52 -7.88 -8.22
N LEU A 181 5.72 -7.42 -6.99
CA LEU A 181 5.04 -7.98 -5.82
C LEU A 181 3.65 -7.34 -5.72
N LEU A 182 2.61 -8.16 -5.73
CA LEU A 182 1.26 -7.69 -5.44
C LEU A 182 1.13 -7.40 -3.94
N VAL A 183 0.59 -6.23 -3.62
CA VAL A 183 0.17 -5.84 -2.26
C VAL A 183 -1.36 -5.76 -2.26
N PRO A 184 -2.07 -6.84 -1.92
CA PRO A 184 -3.50 -6.99 -2.17
C PRO A 184 -4.36 -6.33 -1.07
N CYS A 185 -4.13 -5.03 -0.79
CA CYS A 185 -4.91 -4.31 0.22
C CYS A 185 -6.40 -4.27 -0.11
N GLY A 186 -6.77 -4.08 -1.39
CA GLY A 186 -8.17 -4.12 -1.82
C GLY A 186 -8.83 -5.45 -1.48
N SER A 187 -8.18 -6.57 -1.81
CA SER A 187 -8.67 -7.91 -1.45
C SER A 187 -8.82 -8.08 0.07
N ALA A 188 -7.87 -7.55 0.85
CA ALA A 188 -7.95 -7.65 2.31
C ALA A 188 -9.14 -6.85 2.88
N ILE A 189 -9.40 -5.66 2.34
CA ILE A 189 -10.58 -4.86 2.71
C ILE A 189 -11.87 -5.60 2.35
N THR A 190 -11.94 -6.23 1.17
CA THR A 190 -13.11 -7.02 0.77
C THR A 190 -13.31 -8.23 1.68
N TYR A 191 -12.26 -8.96 2.07
CA TYR A 191 -12.35 -10.03 3.06
C TYR A 191 -12.75 -9.52 4.46
N ALA A 192 -12.21 -8.40 4.89
CA ALA A 192 -12.56 -7.82 6.18
C ALA A 192 -14.03 -7.39 6.23
N ARG A 193 -14.59 -6.85 5.14
CA ARG A 193 -16.02 -6.52 5.03
C ARG A 193 -16.95 -7.70 5.27
N GLN A 194 -16.53 -8.91 4.91
CA GLN A 194 -17.35 -10.12 5.12
C GLN A 194 -17.58 -10.45 6.60
N THR A 195 -16.66 -10.07 7.48
CA THR A 195 -16.72 -10.37 8.92
C THR A 195 -16.98 -9.15 9.79
N MET A 196 -16.60 -7.96 9.32
CA MET A 196 -16.68 -6.71 10.09
C MET A 196 -17.77 -5.76 9.57
N GLY A 197 -18.36 -6.05 8.41
CA GLY A 197 -19.29 -5.15 7.72
C GLY A 197 -18.59 -4.01 6.96
N ASP A 198 -19.36 -3.16 6.32
CA ASP A 198 -18.85 -2.04 5.50
C ASP A 198 -18.52 -0.79 6.34
N VAL A 199 -17.74 -0.99 7.41
CA VAL A 199 -17.37 0.04 8.39
C VAL A 199 -15.89 0.46 8.30
N LEU A 200 -15.18 0.04 7.26
CA LEU A 200 -13.73 0.21 7.19
C LEU A 200 -13.28 1.58 6.68
N CYS A 201 -14.19 2.35 6.09
CA CYS A 201 -13.92 3.70 5.59
C CYS A 201 -14.51 4.77 6.52
N ARG A 202 -13.81 5.94 6.64
CA ARG A 202 -14.26 7.08 7.47
C ARG A 202 -15.17 8.07 6.73
N ASP A 203 -15.02 8.15 5.40
CA ASP A 203 -15.72 9.10 4.53
C ASP A 203 -16.25 8.43 3.25
N GLY A 204 -16.41 7.12 3.32
CA GLY A 204 -16.84 6.28 2.21
C GLY A 204 -15.71 5.75 1.33
N TYR A 205 -14.47 6.25 1.42
CA TYR A 205 -13.36 5.79 0.57
C TYR A 205 -11.98 5.78 1.24
N HIS A 206 -11.67 6.68 2.16
CA HIS A 206 -10.45 6.60 2.95
C HIS A 206 -10.63 5.66 4.13
N LEU A 207 -9.63 4.83 4.41
CA LEU A 207 -9.68 3.89 5.52
C LEU A 207 -9.74 4.61 6.86
N ASN A 208 -10.58 4.10 7.76
CA ASN A 208 -10.70 4.65 9.10
C ASN A 208 -9.48 4.30 9.98
N TYR A 209 -9.35 5.03 11.06
CA TYR A 209 -8.21 4.93 11.99
C TYR A 209 -8.29 3.72 12.93
N ASN A 210 -9.43 3.05 12.98
CA ASN A 210 -9.65 1.97 13.92
C ASN A 210 -9.34 0.60 13.30
N TYR A 211 -9.93 0.33 12.13
CA TYR A 211 -9.90 -0.99 11.50
C TYR A 211 -9.21 -0.98 10.14
N GLY A 212 -9.65 -0.08 9.26
CA GLY A 212 -9.28 -0.14 7.86
C GLY A 212 -7.78 0.01 7.63
N ARG A 213 -7.14 0.98 8.29
CA ARG A 213 -5.68 1.19 8.19
C ARG A 213 -4.91 0.00 8.73
N TYR A 214 -5.38 -0.59 9.83
CA TYR A 214 -4.76 -1.77 10.41
C TYR A 214 -4.80 -2.96 9.43
N VAL A 215 -5.95 -3.23 8.79
CA VAL A 215 -6.08 -4.29 7.77
C VAL A 215 -5.08 -4.09 6.63
N ALA A 216 -5.03 -2.89 6.05
CA ALA A 216 -4.12 -2.61 4.93
C ALA A 216 -2.64 -2.72 5.34
N SER A 217 -2.29 -2.21 6.52
CA SER A 217 -0.92 -2.31 7.06
C SER A 217 -0.52 -3.74 7.40
N CYS A 218 -1.47 -4.60 7.82
CA CYS A 218 -1.22 -6.04 8.02
C CYS A 218 -0.78 -6.73 6.73
N VAL A 219 -1.36 -6.39 5.58
CA VAL A 219 -0.93 -6.91 4.27
C VAL A 219 0.52 -6.54 3.99
N TRP A 220 0.86 -5.27 4.16
CA TRP A 220 2.22 -4.80 3.97
C TRP A 220 3.21 -5.47 4.94
N CYS A 221 2.82 -5.56 6.22
CA CYS A 221 3.66 -6.20 7.23
C CYS A 221 4.01 -7.64 6.85
N GLU A 222 3.01 -8.46 6.49
CA GLU A 222 3.23 -9.85 6.11
C GLU A 222 4.14 -9.98 4.88
N LEU A 223 3.94 -9.15 3.86
CA LEU A 223 4.76 -9.19 2.64
C LEU A 223 6.20 -8.73 2.86
N LEU A 224 6.41 -7.69 3.67
CA LEU A 224 7.75 -7.15 3.91
C LEU A 224 8.55 -8.01 4.89
N THR A 225 7.91 -8.58 5.89
CA THR A 225 8.60 -9.40 6.92
C THR A 225 8.74 -10.86 6.53
N GLY A 226 7.92 -11.33 5.60
CA GLY A 226 7.83 -12.74 5.21
C GLY A 226 7.19 -13.63 6.28
N LYS A 227 6.62 -13.05 7.35
CA LYS A 227 5.99 -13.76 8.46
C LYS A 227 4.50 -13.50 8.44
N SER A 228 3.68 -14.54 8.75
CA SER A 228 2.24 -14.36 8.92
C SER A 228 1.96 -13.24 9.92
N VAL A 229 1.00 -12.38 9.57
CA VAL A 229 0.53 -11.31 10.46
C VAL A 229 -0.47 -11.84 11.50
N VAL A 230 -1.03 -13.03 11.30
CA VAL A 230 -1.94 -13.66 12.26
C VAL A 230 -1.20 -13.96 13.56
N GLY A 231 -1.73 -13.43 14.67
CA GLY A 231 -1.10 -13.50 15.98
C GLY A 231 -0.06 -12.38 16.23
N ASN A 232 0.04 -11.39 15.35
CA ASN A 232 0.85 -10.19 15.63
C ASN A 232 0.33 -9.50 16.90
N THR A 233 1.25 -9.20 17.82
CA THR A 233 0.92 -8.70 19.16
C THR A 233 0.66 -7.20 19.23
N TYR A 234 0.96 -6.46 18.14
CA TYR A 234 0.69 -5.03 18.13
C TYR A 234 -0.81 -4.74 18.24
N ASP A 235 -1.13 -3.89 19.19
CA ASP A 235 -2.48 -3.40 19.48
C ASP A 235 -2.49 -1.87 19.31
N ASN A 236 -3.38 -1.37 18.45
CA ASN A 236 -3.55 0.07 18.26
C ASN A 236 -4.48 0.72 19.32
N GLY A 237 -4.97 -0.07 20.27
CA GLY A 237 -5.84 0.40 21.34
C GLY A 237 -7.27 0.78 20.91
N LYS A 238 -7.68 0.42 19.67
CA LYS A 238 -8.96 0.83 19.07
C LYS A 238 -9.86 -0.33 18.67
N MET A 239 -9.38 -1.56 18.86
CA MET A 239 -10.06 -2.79 18.48
C MET A 239 -10.10 -3.75 19.67
N THR A 240 -11.16 -4.55 19.75
CA THR A 240 -11.14 -5.74 20.58
C THR A 240 -10.16 -6.77 20.02
N GLU A 241 -9.73 -7.73 20.84
CA GLU A 241 -8.86 -8.83 20.37
C GLU A 241 -9.49 -9.61 19.21
N THR A 242 -10.80 -9.85 19.27
CA THR A 242 -11.55 -10.52 18.20
C THR A 242 -11.48 -9.73 16.90
N GLN A 243 -11.72 -8.42 16.92
CA GLN A 243 -11.66 -7.56 15.75
C GLN A 243 -10.23 -7.50 15.17
N ARG A 244 -9.22 -7.42 16.03
CA ARG A 244 -7.81 -7.44 15.63
C ARG A 244 -7.47 -8.75 14.92
N LEU A 245 -7.89 -9.89 15.47
CA LEU A 245 -7.68 -11.19 14.86
C LEU A 245 -8.43 -11.34 13.51
N GLN A 246 -9.65 -10.81 13.39
CA GLN A 246 -10.40 -10.78 12.14
C GLN A 246 -9.65 -9.96 11.07
N ALA A 247 -9.12 -8.79 11.44
CA ALA A 247 -8.33 -7.94 10.55
C ALA A 247 -7.05 -8.65 10.06
N GLN A 248 -6.33 -9.30 10.97
CA GLN A 248 -5.13 -10.08 10.65
C GLN A 248 -5.44 -11.26 9.73
N LYS A 249 -6.52 -12.01 9.98
CA LYS A 249 -6.97 -13.13 9.14
C LYS A 249 -7.36 -12.65 7.73
N ALA A 250 -8.09 -11.55 7.61
CA ALA A 250 -8.47 -10.97 6.32
C ALA A 250 -7.24 -10.58 5.50
N ALA A 251 -6.24 -9.94 6.12
CA ALA A 251 -4.98 -9.59 5.47
C ALA A 251 -4.19 -10.83 5.03
N HIS A 252 -4.04 -11.82 5.92
CA HIS A 252 -3.36 -13.07 5.62
C HIS A 252 -4.04 -13.83 4.47
N GLN A 253 -5.37 -13.91 4.47
CA GLN A 253 -6.13 -14.52 3.40
C GLN A 253 -5.90 -13.81 2.06
N ALA A 254 -5.88 -12.48 2.05
CA ALA A 254 -5.61 -11.71 0.84
C ALA A 254 -4.21 -11.95 0.28
N VAL A 255 -3.20 -12.06 1.13
CA VAL A 255 -1.82 -12.38 0.72
C VAL A 255 -1.77 -13.78 0.08
N LYS A 256 -2.50 -14.75 0.62
CA LYS A 256 -2.54 -16.13 0.11
C LYS A 256 -3.42 -16.29 -1.13
N SER A 257 -4.52 -15.56 -1.19
CA SER A 257 -5.56 -15.73 -2.23
C SER A 257 -6.19 -14.37 -2.59
N PRO A 258 -5.45 -13.51 -3.32
CA PRO A 258 -5.97 -12.21 -3.70
C PRO A 258 -7.13 -12.31 -4.69
N PHE A 259 -8.10 -11.41 -4.59
CA PHE A 259 -9.15 -11.27 -5.59
C PHE A 259 -8.56 -10.69 -6.89
N LEU A 260 -8.34 -11.57 -7.85
CA LEU A 260 -7.91 -11.21 -9.19
C LEU A 260 -8.89 -11.84 -10.19
N LYS A 261 -9.39 -11.05 -11.12
CA LYS A 261 -10.21 -11.55 -12.23
C LYS A 261 -9.38 -11.61 -13.51
N LYS A 262 -9.42 -12.74 -14.20
CA LYS A 262 -8.82 -12.86 -15.54
C LYS A 262 -9.57 -11.92 -16.50
N ASN A 263 -8.82 -11.28 -17.40
CA ASN A 263 -9.41 -10.56 -18.52
C ASN A 263 -10.29 -11.54 -19.32
N GLN A 264 -11.60 -11.42 -19.22
CA GLN A 264 -12.46 -12.04 -20.21
C GLN A 264 -12.26 -11.23 -21.50
N LYS A 265 -11.62 -11.85 -22.50
CA LYS A 265 -11.62 -11.31 -23.87
C LYS A 265 -13.08 -11.28 -24.30
N LYS A 266 -13.65 -10.08 -24.48
CA LYS A 266 -14.87 -9.93 -25.27
C LYS A 266 -14.51 -10.00 -26.73
#